data_1842b0337e50532856db003f6ad4d556
#
_entry.id   1842b0337e50532856db003f6ad4d556
#
_cell.length_a   1.000
_cell.length_b   1.000
_cell.length_c   1.000
_cell.angle_alpha   90.00
_cell.angle_beta   90.00
_cell.angle_gamma   90.00
#
_symmetry.space_group_name_H-M   'P 1'
#
loop_
_entity.id
_entity.type
_entity.pdbx_description
1 polymer ?
#
loop_
_entity_poly.entity_id
_entity_poly.type
_entity_poly.pdbx_seq_one_letter_code
_entity_poly.pdbx_strand_id
1 'polypeptide(L)'
;MMQSFQTHLYRLCQWLIRFLYGCDDLQKSEALFQFAKFGLVGVTNTLLSYMLNLAVLYLLAPLALSWDYIAGNVVAFVLSVLWSFYWNRRFVFQKEKVTLSAELVMLLKTYAAYALTGILLNNILSWLWIERFDISKYVAPLINLIISVPLNFVINKLWTFS
;
A
#
# COMPACT_ATOMS: atom_id res chain seq x y z
N MET A 1 9.86 21.92 -5.33
CA MET A 1 8.97 21.52 -4.21
C MET A 1 9.15 20.05 -3.82
N MET A 2 9.04 19.08 -4.72
CA MET A 2 9.16 17.64 -4.43
C MET A 2 10.54 17.22 -3.89
N GLN A 3 11.64 17.74 -4.43
CA GLN A 3 12.99 17.48 -3.93
C GLN A 3 13.21 18.02 -2.51
N SER A 4 12.68 19.21 -2.20
CA SER A 4 12.76 19.79 -0.86
C SER A 4 12.01 18.93 0.17
N PHE A 5 10.82 18.43 -0.17
CA PHE A 5 10.05 17.54 0.69
C PHE A 5 10.79 16.23 0.97
N GLN A 6 11.36 15.59 -0.07
CA GLN A 6 12.14 14.36 0.09
C GLN A 6 13.36 14.57 0.99
N THR A 7 14.05 15.69 0.85
CA THR A 7 15.19 16.04 1.71
C THR A 7 14.79 16.20 3.18
N HIS A 8 13.67 16.86 3.44
CA HIS A 8 13.17 17.03 4.82
C HIS A 8 12.73 15.71 5.43
N LEU A 9 12.01 14.89 4.68
CA LEU A 9 11.59 13.56 5.11
C LEU A 9 12.79 12.66 5.40
N TYR A 10 13.82 12.69 4.55
CA TYR A 10 15.05 11.91 4.77
C TYR A 10 15.79 12.34 6.03
N ARG A 11 15.93 13.66 6.26
CA ARG A 11 16.54 14.21 7.49
C ARG A 11 15.77 13.80 8.75
N LEU A 12 14.45 13.77 8.68
CA LEU A 12 13.60 13.28 9.76
C LEU A 12 13.88 11.80 10.06
N CYS A 13 13.98 10.98 9.04
CA CYS A 13 14.31 9.56 9.18
C CYS A 13 15.70 9.36 9.81
N GLN A 14 16.72 10.13 9.37
CA GLN A 14 18.05 10.11 9.98
C GLN A 14 18.01 10.51 11.46
N TRP A 15 17.28 11.57 11.78
CA TRP A 15 17.12 12.00 13.16
C TRP A 15 16.47 10.93 14.03
N LEU A 16 15.40 10.28 13.54
CA LEU A 16 14.72 9.19 14.25
C LEU A 16 15.66 7.98 14.47
N ILE A 17 16.42 7.58 13.47
CA ILE A 17 17.38 6.47 13.60
C ILE A 17 18.46 6.82 14.62
N ARG A 18 19.00 8.01 14.56
CA ARG A 18 19.99 8.49 15.54
C ARG A 18 19.42 8.52 16.97
N PHE A 19 18.18 8.97 17.12
CA PHE A 19 17.50 8.99 18.43
C PHE A 19 17.27 7.58 18.99
N LEU A 20 16.87 6.62 18.15
CA LEU A 20 16.51 5.26 18.58
C LEU A 20 17.74 4.35 18.80
N TYR A 21 18.79 4.53 17.99
CA TYR A 21 19.96 3.63 17.99
C TYR A 21 21.25 4.30 18.48
N GLY A 22 21.23 5.60 18.75
CA GLY A 22 22.39 6.35 19.25
C GLY A 22 23.51 6.55 18.22
N CYS A 23 23.33 6.14 16.98
CA CYS A 23 24.31 6.27 15.89
C CYS A 23 23.63 6.59 14.56
N ASP A 24 24.42 7.17 13.63
CA ASP A 24 23.97 7.43 12.26
C ASP A 24 24.16 6.16 11.43
N ASP A 25 23.06 5.42 11.22
CA ASP A 25 23.01 4.24 10.35
C ASP A 25 22.31 4.61 9.04
N LEU A 26 23.11 4.79 7.99
CA LEU A 26 22.63 5.19 6.67
C LEU A 26 21.69 4.16 6.07
N GLN A 27 21.98 2.86 6.25
CA GLN A 27 21.16 1.77 5.69
C GLN A 27 19.77 1.73 6.34
N LYS A 28 19.70 1.88 7.66
CA LYS A 28 18.42 1.96 8.37
C LYS A 28 17.65 3.22 8.03
N SER A 29 18.35 4.36 7.87
CA SER A 29 17.76 5.64 7.48
C SER A 29 17.13 5.55 6.08
N GLU A 30 17.80 4.91 5.13
CA GLU A 30 17.26 4.68 3.78
C GLU A 30 16.08 3.72 3.79
N ALA A 31 16.15 2.64 4.57
CA ALA A 31 15.03 1.69 4.71
C ALA A 31 13.79 2.38 5.31
N LEU A 32 13.97 3.20 6.35
CA LEU A 32 12.89 3.97 6.96
C LEU A 32 12.32 5.00 5.98
N PHE A 33 13.17 5.67 5.22
CA PHE A 33 12.74 6.63 4.20
C PHE A 33 11.94 5.98 3.06
N GLN A 34 12.38 4.79 2.60
CA GLN A 34 11.62 4.01 1.62
C GLN A 34 10.26 3.59 2.20
N PHE A 35 10.22 3.13 3.45
CA PHE A 35 8.99 2.77 4.14
C PHE A 35 8.03 3.97 4.29
N ALA A 36 8.54 5.14 4.67
CA ALA A 36 7.74 6.36 4.77
C ALA A 36 7.14 6.77 3.41
N LYS A 37 7.93 6.71 2.33
CA LYS A 37 7.42 6.95 0.96
C LYS A 37 6.36 5.93 0.55
N PHE A 38 6.57 4.66 0.88
CA PHE A 38 5.58 3.60 0.63
C PHE A 38 4.27 3.88 1.37
N GLY A 39 4.34 4.29 2.63
CA GLY A 39 3.17 4.69 3.42
C GLY A 39 2.41 5.86 2.80
N LEU A 40 3.11 6.89 2.31
CA LEU A 40 2.49 8.02 1.60
C LEU A 40 1.78 7.57 0.31
N VAL A 41 2.40 6.70 -0.48
CA VAL A 41 1.74 6.10 -1.64
C VAL A 41 0.50 5.31 -1.21
N GLY A 42 0.59 4.56 -0.10
CA GLY A 42 -0.54 3.81 0.46
C GLY A 42 -1.74 4.69 0.84
N VAL A 43 -1.49 5.85 1.47
CA VAL A 43 -2.55 6.82 1.80
C VAL A 43 -3.23 7.33 0.53
N THR A 44 -2.45 7.78 -0.46
CA THR A 44 -3.02 8.26 -1.73
C THR A 44 -3.78 7.17 -2.47
N ASN A 45 -3.29 5.93 -2.41
CA ASN A 45 -3.95 4.76 -2.99
C ASN A 45 -5.32 4.50 -2.34
N THR A 46 -5.40 4.57 -1.01
CA THR A 46 -6.66 4.39 -0.27
C THR A 46 -7.68 5.46 -0.64
N LEU A 47 -7.27 6.72 -0.69
CA LEU A 47 -8.13 7.82 -1.10
C LEU A 47 -8.63 7.64 -2.54
N LEU A 48 -7.73 7.31 -3.47
CA LEU A 48 -8.09 7.06 -4.87
C LEU A 48 -9.05 5.88 -5.01
N SER A 49 -8.79 4.76 -4.31
CA SER A 49 -9.68 3.59 -4.31
C SER A 49 -11.08 3.94 -3.85
N TYR A 50 -11.20 4.70 -2.78
CA TYR A 50 -12.48 5.16 -2.27
C TYR A 50 -13.22 6.07 -3.27
N MET A 51 -12.51 7.05 -3.85
CA MET A 51 -13.10 7.94 -4.85
C MET A 51 -13.55 7.20 -6.11
N LEU A 52 -12.77 6.23 -6.58
CA LEU A 52 -13.13 5.40 -7.73
C LEU A 52 -14.36 4.54 -7.44
N ASN A 53 -14.42 3.94 -6.25
CA ASN A 53 -15.58 3.16 -5.82
C ASN A 53 -16.85 4.03 -5.83
N LEU A 54 -16.81 5.21 -5.20
CA LEU A 54 -17.93 6.15 -5.19
C LEU A 54 -18.34 6.59 -6.61
N ALA A 55 -17.35 6.88 -7.48
CA ALA A 55 -17.63 7.28 -8.85
C ALA A 55 -18.38 6.18 -9.62
N VAL A 56 -17.93 4.92 -9.49
CA VAL A 56 -18.62 3.79 -10.15
C VAL A 56 -20.02 3.60 -9.60
N LEU A 57 -20.22 3.65 -8.28
CA LEU A 57 -21.54 3.55 -7.67
C LEU A 57 -22.48 4.66 -8.17
N TYR A 58 -21.99 5.89 -8.24
CA TYR A 58 -22.76 7.02 -8.76
C TYR A 58 -23.14 6.85 -10.25
N LEU A 59 -22.19 6.37 -11.08
CA LEU A 59 -22.44 6.12 -12.51
C LEU A 59 -23.41 4.97 -12.77
N LEU A 60 -23.39 3.94 -11.91
CA LEU A 60 -24.27 2.77 -12.05
C LEU A 60 -25.62 2.94 -11.34
N ALA A 61 -25.77 3.93 -10.46
CA ALA A 61 -27.00 4.18 -9.70
C ALA A 61 -28.27 4.23 -10.58
N PRO A 62 -28.29 4.88 -11.78
CA PRO A 62 -29.49 4.91 -12.62
C PRO A 62 -29.90 3.55 -13.17
N LEU A 63 -28.99 2.56 -13.21
CA LEU A 63 -29.23 1.21 -13.71
C LEU A 63 -29.85 0.29 -12.65
N ALA A 64 -29.90 0.73 -11.38
CA ALA A 64 -30.46 -0.02 -10.25
C ALA A 64 -29.97 -1.49 -10.15
N LEU A 65 -28.65 -1.71 -10.44
CA LEU A 65 -28.06 -3.04 -10.44
C LEU A 65 -27.80 -3.51 -9.02
N SER A 66 -28.20 -4.73 -8.67
CA SER A 66 -27.96 -5.32 -7.34
C SER A 66 -26.47 -5.63 -7.07
N TRP A 67 -25.62 -5.61 -8.09
CA TRP A 67 -24.18 -5.91 -8.02
C TRP A 67 -23.28 -4.70 -8.31
N ASP A 68 -23.81 -3.48 -8.30
CA ASP A 68 -23.07 -2.24 -8.56
C ASP A 68 -21.88 -2.05 -7.61
N TYR A 69 -22.04 -2.43 -6.33
CA TYR A 69 -20.96 -2.38 -5.33
C TYR A 69 -19.80 -3.33 -5.67
N ILE A 70 -20.08 -4.49 -6.29
CA ILE A 70 -19.04 -5.42 -6.73
C ILE A 70 -18.25 -4.77 -7.87
N ALA A 71 -18.93 -4.19 -8.84
CA ALA A 71 -18.30 -3.47 -9.94
C ALA A 71 -17.42 -2.31 -9.40
N GLY A 72 -17.95 -1.53 -8.45
CA GLY A 72 -17.22 -0.46 -7.77
C GLY A 72 -15.94 -0.96 -7.10
N ASN A 73 -16.03 -2.05 -6.34
CA ASN A 73 -14.88 -2.64 -5.66
C ASN A 73 -13.84 -3.17 -6.64
N VAL A 74 -14.25 -3.85 -7.71
CA VAL A 74 -13.33 -4.39 -8.72
C VAL A 74 -12.59 -3.27 -9.47
N VAL A 75 -13.32 -2.26 -9.95
CA VAL A 75 -12.71 -1.12 -10.65
C VAL A 75 -11.77 -0.35 -9.72
N ALA A 76 -12.20 -0.08 -8.50
CA ALA A 76 -11.38 0.60 -7.50
C ALA A 76 -10.10 -0.20 -7.21
N PHE A 77 -10.20 -1.52 -7.00
CA PHE A 77 -9.03 -2.38 -6.76
C PHE A 77 -8.06 -2.36 -7.95
N VAL A 78 -8.56 -2.60 -9.17
CA VAL A 78 -7.70 -2.65 -10.36
C VAL A 78 -6.97 -1.34 -10.58
N LEU A 79 -7.68 -0.21 -10.57
CA LEU A 79 -7.07 1.10 -10.85
C LEU A 79 -6.18 1.59 -9.70
N SER A 80 -6.55 1.33 -8.46
CA SER A 80 -5.74 1.73 -7.32
C SER A 80 -4.43 0.93 -7.21
N VAL A 81 -4.43 -0.35 -7.56
CA VAL A 81 -3.19 -1.15 -7.62
C VAL A 81 -2.27 -0.66 -8.74
N LEU A 82 -2.80 -0.30 -9.91
CA LEU A 82 -2.01 0.34 -10.98
C LEU A 82 -1.37 1.65 -10.51
N TRP A 83 -2.14 2.51 -9.84
CA TRP A 83 -1.65 3.74 -9.22
C TRP A 83 -0.52 3.47 -8.23
N SER A 84 -0.75 2.54 -7.30
CA SER A 84 0.23 2.14 -6.30
C SER A 84 1.50 1.59 -6.93
N PHE A 85 1.38 0.72 -7.93
CA PHE A 85 2.52 0.17 -8.68
C PHE A 85 3.35 1.27 -9.33
N TYR A 86 2.71 2.18 -10.08
CA TYR A 86 3.39 3.28 -10.76
C TYR A 86 4.20 4.14 -9.79
N TRP A 87 3.59 4.57 -8.68
CA TRP A 87 4.26 5.45 -7.72
C TRP A 87 5.31 4.72 -6.89
N ASN A 88 5.06 3.48 -6.47
CA ASN A 88 6.05 2.67 -5.76
C ASN A 88 7.29 2.44 -6.63
N ARG A 89 7.11 2.09 -7.90
CA ARG A 89 8.22 1.91 -8.83
C ARG A 89 9.01 3.19 -9.03
N ARG A 90 8.33 4.32 -9.18
CA ARG A 90 8.97 5.61 -9.51
C ARG A 90 9.59 6.29 -8.30
N PHE A 91 8.98 6.24 -7.13
CA PHE A 91 9.40 7.02 -5.96
C PHE A 91 9.98 6.21 -4.83
N VAL A 92 9.53 4.98 -4.65
CA VAL A 92 9.94 4.16 -3.50
C VAL A 92 11.14 3.30 -3.87
N PHE A 93 11.00 2.48 -4.91
CA PHE A 93 11.97 1.44 -5.24
C PHE A 93 12.91 1.78 -6.40
N GLN A 94 12.73 2.90 -7.07
CA GLN A 94 13.59 3.54 -8.10
C GLN A 94 14.52 2.58 -8.86
N LYS A 95 13.97 1.60 -9.56
CA LYS A 95 14.74 0.68 -10.38
C LYS A 95 15.15 1.29 -11.72
N GLU A 96 16.30 0.86 -12.23
CA GLU A 96 16.74 1.14 -13.59
C GLU A 96 15.70 0.71 -14.63
N LYS A 97 15.87 1.20 -15.86
CA LYS A 97 14.97 0.84 -16.97
C LYS A 97 15.02 -0.67 -17.18
N VAL A 98 13.86 -1.30 -17.05
CA VAL A 98 13.66 -2.73 -17.33
C VAL A 98 12.84 -2.89 -18.60
N THR A 99 12.84 -4.10 -19.15
CA THR A 99 12.02 -4.45 -20.32
C THR A 99 10.53 -4.40 -19.99
N LEU A 100 9.69 -4.16 -20.96
CA LEU A 100 8.23 -4.13 -20.79
C LEU A 100 7.71 -5.45 -20.19
N SER A 101 8.27 -6.58 -20.58
CA SER A 101 7.92 -7.89 -20.02
C SER A 101 8.22 -8.00 -18.52
N ALA A 102 9.36 -7.46 -18.08
CA ALA A 102 9.70 -7.42 -16.66
C ALA A 102 8.77 -6.48 -15.89
N GLU A 103 8.36 -5.35 -16.47
CA GLU A 103 7.37 -4.45 -15.85
C GLU A 103 6.01 -5.12 -15.66
N LEU A 104 5.55 -5.88 -16.66
CA LEU A 104 4.30 -6.63 -16.55
C LEU A 104 4.38 -7.71 -15.47
N VAL A 105 5.50 -8.42 -15.36
CA VAL A 105 5.71 -9.41 -14.28
C VAL A 105 5.68 -8.72 -12.91
N MET A 106 6.35 -7.59 -12.75
CA MET A 106 6.31 -6.81 -11.49
C MET A 106 4.89 -6.36 -11.17
N LEU A 107 4.13 -5.92 -12.16
CA LEU A 107 2.73 -5.52 -11.98
C LEU A 107 1.86 -6.70 -11.51
N LEU A 108 1.99 -7.87 -12.15
CA LEU A 108 1.27 -9.07 -11.75
C LEU A 108 1.64 -9.52 -10.32
N LYS A 109 2.91 -9.46 -9.97
CA LYS A 109 3.38 -9.71 -8.60
C LYS A 109 2.75 -8.72 -7.61
N THR A 110 2.64 -7.43 -7.98
CA THR A 110 1.98 -6.43 -7.14
C THR A 110 0.51 -6.78 -6.91
N TYR A 111 -0.23 -7.15 -7.95
CA TYR A 111 -1.62 -7.61 -7.81
C TYR A 111 -1.73 -8.83 -6.90
N ALA A 112 -0.86 -9.83 -7.08
CA ALA A 112 -0.84 -11.01 -6.23
C ALA A 112 -0.52 -10.67 -4.76
N ALA A 113 0.46 -9.80 -4.52
CA ALA A 113 0.81 -9.35 -3.17
C ALA A 113 -0.36 -8.64 -2.46
N TYR A 114 -1.02 -7.71 -3.15
CA TYR A 114 -2.17 -6.99 -2.57
C TYR A 114 -3.41 -7.87 -2.40
N ALA A 115 -3.66 -8.81 -3.31
CA ALA A 115 -4.74 -9.78 -3.13
C ALA A 115 -4.46 -10.69 -1.92
N LEU A 116 -3.23 -11.17 -1.77
CA LEU A 116 -2.83 -12.02 -0.66
C LEU A 116 -2.97 -11.30 0.69
N THR A 117 -2.44 -10.09 0.82
CA THR A 117 -2.45 -9.34 2.07
C THR A 117 -3.78 -8.65 2.33
N GLY A 118 -4.41 -8.08 1.30
CA GLY A 118 -5.67 -7.36 1.42
C GLY A 118 -6.89 -8.27 1.59
N ILE A 119 -6.87 -9.48 1.03
CA ILE A 119 -8.00 -10.41 1.10
C ILE A 119 -7.71 -11.50 2.13
N LEU A 120 -6.70 -12.33 1.90
CA LEU A 120 -6.47 -13.49 2.76
C LEU A 120 -6.02 -13.09 4.17
N LEU A 121 -4.96 -12.31 4.27
CA LEU A 121 -4.39 -11.94 5.57
C LEU A 121 -5.37 -11.10 6.39
N ASN A 122 -6.02 -10.11 5.78
CA ASN A 122 -6.99 -9.27 6.48
C ASN A 122 -8.17 -10.08 7.04
N ASN A 123 -8.69 -11.05 6.28
CA ASN A 123 -9.79 -11.89 6.76
C ASN A 123 -9.35 -12.81 7.89
N ILE A 124 -8.17 -13.43 7.79
CA ILE A 124 -7.63 -14.29 8.86
C ILE A 124 -7.38 -13.48 10.13
N LEU A 125 -6.74 -12.31 10.02
CA LEU A 125 -6.50 -11.46 11.17
C LEU A 125 -7.80 -10.92 11.77
N SER A 126 -8.75 -10.48 10.95
CA SER A 126 -10.04 -9.99 11.44
C SER A 126 -10.82 -11.08 12.17
N TRP A 127 -10.84 -12.30 11.62
CA TRP A 127 -11.42 -13.45 12.32
C TRP A 127 -10.75 -13.67 13.67
N LEU A 128 -9.40 -13.66 13.73
CA LEU A 128 -8.64 -13.83 14.97
C LEU A 128 -9.00 -12.75 16.00
N TRP A 129 -9.00 -11.48 15.61
CA TRP A 129 -9.30 -10.37 16.52
C TRP A 129 -10.73 -10.41 17.05
N ILE A 130 -11.70 -10.68 16.17
CA ILE A 130 -13.12 -10.65 16.50
C ILE A 130 -13.49 -11.90 17.34
N GLU A 131 -13.17 -13.10 16.83
CA GLU A 131 -13.65 -14.34 17.42
C GLU A 131 -12.82 -14.83 18.62
N ARG A 132 -11.54 -14.47 18.69
CA ARG A 132 -10.65 -14.94 19.76
C ARG A 132 -10.35 -13.88 20.81
N PHE A 133 -10.29 -12.63 20.44
CA PHE A 133 -9.94 -11.53 21.34
C PHE A 133 -11.11 -10.59 21.62
N ASP A 134 -12.30 -10.89 21.10
CA ASP A 134 -13.53 -10.11 21.27
C ASP A 134 -13.35 -8.61 20.90
N ILE A 135 -12.47 -8.34 19.92
CA ILE A 135 -12.23 -6.99 19.44
C ILE A 135 -13.35 -6.61 18.48
N SER A 136 -13.85 -5.38 18.64
CA SER A 136 -14.88 -4.85 17.76
C SER A 136 -14.50 -4.94 16.28
N LYS A 137 -15.44 -5.39 15.44
CA LYS A 137 -15.30 -5.44 13.96
C LYS A 137 -14.93 -4.10 13.33
N TYR A 138 -15.17 -2.99 14.01
CA TYR A 138 -14.79 -1.65 13.55
C TYR A 138 -13.32 -1.31 13.87
N VAL A 139 -12.73 -1.94 14.88
CA VAL A 139 -11.34 -1.74 15.31
C VAL A 139 -10.39 -2.74 14.65
N ALA A 140 -10.83 -3.96 14.44
CA ALA A 140 -10.02 -5.03 13.84
C ALA A 140 -9.32 -4.62 12.53
N PRO A 141 -9.97 -3.93 11.55
CA PRO A 141 -9.30 -3.46 10.33
C PRO A 141 -8.17 -2.46 10.58
N LEU A 142 -8.28 -1.63 11.62
CA LEU A 142 -7.22 -0.67 11.98
C LEU A 142 -5.98 -1.39 12.54
N ILE A 143 -6.20 -2.44 13.34
CA ILE A 143 -5.10 -3.29 13.83
C ILE A 143 -4.46 -4.03 12.64
N ASN A 144 -5.25 -4.51 11.70
CA ASN A 144 -4.74 -5.17 10.50
C ASN A 144 -3.80 -4.27 9.69
N LEU A 145 -4.04 -2.96 9.63
CA LEU A 145 -3.16 -2.02 8.94
C LEU A 145 -1.75 -1.98 9.54
N ILE A 146 -1.64 -2.10 10.87
CA ILE A 146 -0.33 -2.12 11.56
C ILE A 146 0.51 -3.32 11.11
N ILE A 147 -0.12 -4.44 10.77
CA ILE A 147 0.55 -5.65 10.32
C ILE A 147 0.69 -5.65 8.78
N SER A 148 -0.38 -5.34 8.06
CA SER A 148 -0.42 -5.47 6.60
C SER A 148 0.43 -4.43 5.88
N VAL A 149 0.56 -3.20 6.40
CA VAL A 149 1.38 -2.16 5.76
C VAL A 149 2.87 -2.49 5.76
N PRO A 150 3.51 -2.86 6.90
CA PRO A 150 4.89 -3.32 6.90
C PRO A 150 5.11 -4.58 6.06
N LEU A 151 4.19 -5.53 6.13
CA LEU A 151 4.28 -6.77 5.35
C LEU A 151 4.21 -6.49 3.85
N ASN A 152 3.27 -5.66 3.41
CA ASN A 152 3.18 -5.21 2.02
C ASN A 152 4.45 -4.50 1.55
N PHE A 153 5.05 -3.67 2.40
CA PHE A 153 6.33 -3.02 2.07
C PHE A 153 7.44 -4.06 1.86
N VAL A 154 7.57 -5.03 2.77
CA VAL A 154 8.58 -6.09 2.67
C VAL A 154 8.37 -6.97 1.43
N ILE A 155 7.13 -7.39 1.16
CA ILE A 155 6.80 -8.20 -0.02
C ILE A 155 7.12 -7.41 -1.30
N ASN A 156 6.70 -6.15 -1.40
CA ASN A 156 7.01 -5.34 -2.57
C ASN A 156 8.53 -5.15 -2.74
N LYS A 157 9.26 -4.88 -1.67
CA LYS A 157 10.70 -4.68 -1.71
C LYS A 157 11.47 -5.93 -2.13
N LEU A 158 11.12 -7.10 -1.55
CA LEU A 158 11.89 -8.33 -1.72
C LEU A 158 11.41 -9.21 -2.89
N TRP A 159 10.16 -9.07 -3.31
CA TRP A 159 9.58 -9.96 -4.32
C TRP A 159 9.10 -9.23 -5.57
N THR A 160 8.40 -8.11 -5.41
CA THR A 160 7.84 -7.40 -6.58
C THR A 160 8.90 -6.62 -7.33
N PHE A 161 9.74 -5.92 -6.61
CA PHE A 161 10.74 -4.99 -7.15
C PHE A 161 12.20 -5.49 -6.97
N SER A 162 12.39 -6.76 -6.64
CA SER A 162 13.74 -7.37 -6.58
C SER A 162 14.32 -7.66 -7.95
#